data_160395247fbb3afb54def9d55038dda6
#
_entry.id   160395247fbb3afb54def9d55038dda6
#
_cell.length_a   1.000
_cell.length_b   1.000
_cell.length_c   1.000
_cell.angle_alpha   90.00
_cell.angle_beta   90.00
_cell.angle_gamma   90.00
#
_symmetry.space_group_name_H-M   'P 1'
#
loop_
_entity.id
_entity.type
_entity.pdbx_description
1 polymer ?
#
loop_
_entity_poly.entity_id
_entity_poly.type
_entity_poly.pdbx_seq_one_letter_code
_entity_poly.pdbx_strand_id
1 'polypeptide(L)'
;ASIMVISVASFGMSGKSPDKSPSKPEAADVDTVNDNASAIGKKAGLKISKAELNAVADKIFKNEAGGKKENIVYWNTGEDFPSLGLGHFIWYRAGQRGKFAESFPQLVAYYRAHDIKLPKIIEENEYSPWANSDELFRLKRIMDNDITELTNFLYNTKDIQVAFIFERLENSLEKMMAI
;
A
#
# COMPACT_ATOMS: atom_id res chain seq x y z
N ALA A 1 -51.76 -13.56 19.70
CA ALA A 1 -52.38 -12.46 20.43
C ALA A 1 -51.74 -12.34 21.79
N SER A 2 -50.91 -11.34 22.00
CA SER A 2 -50.81 -10.56 23.23
C SER A 2 -49.70 -9.53 23.06
N ILE A 3 -50.14 -8.34 22.96
CA ILE A 3 -49.38 -7.09 23.02
C ILE A 3 -48.99 -6.87 24.48
N MET A 4 -47.72 -6.61 24.75
CA MET A 4 -47.31 -6.04 26.03
C MET A 4 -46.48 -4.77 25.78
N VAL A 5 -47.19 -3.67 26.03
CA VAL A 5 -46.61 -2.33 26.10
C VAL A 5 -46.04 -2.16 27.51
N ILE A 6 -44.79 -1.75 27.63
CA ILE A 6 -44.26 -1.23 28.88
C ILE A 6 -43.60 0.13 28.64
N SER A 7 -44.10 1.00 29.46
CA SER A 7 -44.01 2.43 29.59
C SER A 7 -42.62 2.99 29.90
N VAL A 8 -42.47 4.22 29.47
CA VAL A 8 -41.41 5.21 29.69
C VAL A 8 -41.17 5.49 31.17
N ALA A 9 -39.93 5.61 31.58
CA ALA A 9 -39.54 6.41 32.73
C ALA A 9 -38.34 7.28 32.34
N SER A 10 -38.61 8.56 32.23
CA SER A 10 -37.62 9.63 32.13
C SER A 10 -36.89 9.77 33.45
N PHE A 11 -35.57 9.77 33.43
CA PHE A 11 -34.76 10.37 34.50
C PHE A 11 -33.70 11.25 33.84
N GLY A 12 -33.88 12.55 33.97
CA GLY A 12 -32.90 13.54 33.61
C GLY A 12 -31.77 13.58 34.63
N MET A 13 -30.52 13.53 34.14
CA MET A 13 -29.40 14.12 34.86
C MET A 13 -28.44 14.74 33.87
N SER A 14 -28.29 16.04 34.03
CA SER A 14 -27.28 16.90 33.44
C SER A 14 -25.88 16.37 33.77
N GLY A 15 -25.13 16.03 32.74
CA GLY A 15 -23.70 15.68 32.83
C GLY A 15 -22.99 16.16 31.59
N LYS A 16 -22.18 17.19 31.78
CA LYS A 16 -21.29 17.81 30.79
C LYS A 16 -20.46 16.77 30.07
N SER A 17 -20.65 16.60 28.77
CA SER A 17 -19.77 15.83 27.88
C SER A 17 -18.45 16.56 27.72
N PRO A 18 -17.28 15.89 27.85
CA PRO A 18 -16.09 16.39 27.26
C PRO A 18 -16.13 16.04 25.76
N ASP A 19 -16.12 17.09 24.97
CA ASP A 19 -15.93 17.09 23.54
C ASP A 19 -14.57 16.42 23.22
N LYS A 20 -14.59 15.15 22.82
CA LYS A 20 -13.50 14.47 22.12
C LYS A 20 -13.97 14.24 20.70
N SER A 21 -13.82 15.29 19.90
CA SER A 21 -13.71 15.16 18.46
C SER A 21 -12.66 14.08 18.16
N PRO A 22 -12.96 13.07 17.34
CA PRO A 22 -11.95 12.13 16.90
C PRO A 22 -10.86 12.90 16.14
N SER A 23 -9.64 12.84 16.65
CA SER A 23 -8.48 13.38 15.98
C SER A 23 -8.43 12.75 14.58
N LYS A 24 -8.55 13.60 13.56
CA LYS A 24 -8.27 13.30 12.17
C LYS A 24 -6.94 12.52 12.14
N PRO A 25 -6.85 11.35 11.48
CA PRO A 25 -5.58 10.68 11.31
C PRO A 25 -4.63 11.67 10.64
N GLU A 26 -3.50 11.92 11.29
CA GLU A 26 -2.43 12.78 10.80
C GLU A 26 -1.98 12.18 9.48
N ALA A 27 -2.31 12.84 8.39
CA ALA A 27 -1.84 12.48 7.07
C ALA A 27 -0.31 12.50 7.16
N ALA A 28 0.33 11.36 6.88
CA ALA A 28 1.78 11.31 6.73
C ALA A 28 2.19 12.47 5.81
N ASP A 29 3.13 13.25 6.29
CA ASP A 29 3.57 14.50 5.66
C ASP A 29 3.95 14.22 4.20
N VAL A 30 3.09 14.63 3.28
CA VAL A 30 3.23 14.40 1.82
C VAL A 30 4.53 15.03 1.31
N ASP A 31 5.01 16.07 2.02
CA ASP A 31 6.24 16.77 1.66
C ASP A 31 7.50 15.95 1.99
N THR A 32 7.51 15.22 3.11
CA THR A 32 8.64 14.35 3.47
C THR A 32 8.78 13.14 2.56
N VAL A 33 7.67 12.54 2.12
CA VAL A 33 7.69 11.45 1.12
C VAL A 33 8.18 12.00 -0.23
N ASN A 34 7.81 13.20 -0.54
CA ASN A 34 8.14 13.88 -1.77
C ASN A 34 9.65 14.20 -1.93
N ASP A 35 10.33 14.62 -0.87
CA ASP A 35 11.76 14.91 -0.92
C ASP A 35 12.62 13.64 -1.02
N ASN A 36 12.14 12.54 -0.45
CA ASN A 36 12.83 11.26 -0.49
C ASN A 36 12.93 10.67 -1.90
N ALA A 37 11.90 10.78 -2.75
CA ALA A 37 11.94 10.24 -4.11
C ALA A 37 13.04 10.87 -5.00
N SER A 38 13.26 12.18 -4.87
CA SER A 38 14.35 12.86 -5.60
C SER A 38 15.74 12.46 -5.10
N ALA A 39 15.90 12.26 -3.78
CA ALA A 39 17.14 11.79 -3.18
C ALA A 39 17.43 10.34 -3.56
N ILE A 40 16.39 9.50 -3.62
CA ILE A 40 16.46 8.10 -4.05
C ILE A 40 16.91 8.00 -5.51
N GLY A 41 16.30 8.75 -6.42
CA GLY A 41 16.69 8.76 -7.83
C GLY A 41 18.16 9.14 -8.04
N LYS A 42 18.66 10.13 -7.29
CA LYS A 42 20.08 10.54 -7.34
C LYS A 42 21.02 9.47 -6.78
N LYS A 43 20.62 8.77 -5.72
CA LYS A 43 21.43 7.71 -5.09
C LYS A 43 21.53 6.47 -5.96
N ALA A 44 20.50 6.19 -6.75
CA ALA A 44 20.45 5.08 -7.72
C ALA A 44 21.20 5.37 -9.04
N GLY A 45 21.90 6.51 -9.17
CA GLY A 45 22.59 6.87 -10.40
C GLY A 45 21.68 7.28 -11.55
N LEU A 46 20.37 7.28 -11.32
CA LEU A 46 19.37 7.67 -12.30
C LEU A 46 19.47 9.18 -12.57
N LYS A 47 19.78 9.56 -13.81
CA LYS A 47 19.74 10.96 -14.27
C LYS A 47 18.29 11.43 -14.53
N ILE A 48 17.36 10.97 -13.71
CA ILE A 48 15.92 11.25 -13.83
C ILE A 48 15.53 12.17 -12.70
N SER A 49 14.86 13.28 -13.02
CA SER A 49 14.32 14.18 -12.03
C SER A 49 13.07 13.58 -11.36
N LYS A 50 12.73 14.08 -10.17
CA LYS A 50 11.48 13.71 -9.49
C LYS A 50 10.24 13.94 -10.35
N ALA A 51 10.19 15.05 -11.10
CA ALA A 51 9.07 15.36 -11.98
C ALA A 51 8.92 14.30 -13.08
N GLU A 52 10.01 13.82 -13.64
CA GLU A 52 10.02 12.74 -14.63
C GLU A 52 9.61 11.40 -14.00
N LEU A 53 10.10 11.07 -12.81
CA LEU A 53 9.65 9.87 -12.06
C LEU A 53 8.15 9.89 -11.81
N ASN A 54 7.61 11.01 -11.36
CA ASN A 54 6.16 11.18 -11.14
C ASN A 54 5.38 11.04 -12.45
N ALA A 55 5.83 11.66 -13.54
CA ALA A 55 5.18 11.56 -14.83
C ALA A 55 5.15 10.10 -15.37
N VAL A 56 6.26 9.38 -15.20
CA VAL A 56 6.34 7.95 -15.54
C VAL A 56 5.42 7.13 -14.65
N ALA A 57 5.43 7.38 -13.34
CA ALA A 57 4.58 6.67 -12.38
C ALA A 57 3.08 6.85 -12.68
N ASP A 58 2.66 8.07 -12.99
CA ASP A 58 1.27 8.36 -13.34
C ASP A 58 0.86 7.71 -14.67
N LYS A 59 1.77 7.66 -15.63
CA LYS A 59 1.52 6.99 -16.92
C LYS A 59 1.39 5.47 -16.74
N ILE A 60 2.27 4.85 -15.95
CA ILE A 60 2.20 3.43 -15.62
C ILE A 60 0.89 3.17 -14.87
N PHE A 61 0.59 3.96 -13.85
CA PHE A 61 -0.64 3.81 -13.06
C PHE A 61 -1.91 3.87 -13.92
N LYS A 62 -1.96 4.82 -14.87
CA LYS A 62 -3.08 4.93 -15.79
C LYS A 62 -3.22 3.71 -16.70
N ASN A 63 -2.11 3.15 -17.16
CA ASN A 63 -2.12 2.00 -18.06
C ASN A 63 -2.38 0.67 -17.32
N GLU A 64 -1.72 0.43 -16.19
CA GLU A 64 -1.74 -0.85 -15.48
C GLU A 64 -2.94 -0.98 -14.54
N ALA A 65 -3.28 0.08 -13.81
CA ALA A 65 -4.39 0.09 -12.86
C ALA A 65 -5.68 0.69 -13.43
N GLY A 66 -5.70 1.05 -14.71
CA GLY A 66 -6.82 1.76 -15.33
C GLY A 66 -7.12 3.11 -14.69
N GLY A 67 -6.14 3.71 -14.00
CA GLY A 67 -6.30 4.95 -13.24
C GLY A 67 -7.13 4.80 -11.97
N LYS A 68 -7.44 3.58 -11.54
CA LYS A 68 -8.25 3.30 -10.35
C LYS A 68 -7.34 2.93 -9.18
N LYS A 69 -7.37 3.78 -8.15
CA LYS A 69 -6.53 3.62 -6.95
C LYS A 69 -6.73 2.28 -6.25
N GLU A 70 -7.95 1.77 -6.22
CA GLU A 70 -8.29 0.49 -5.60
C GLU A 70 -7.61 -0.71 -6.28
N ASN A 71 -7.15 -0.57 -7.53
CA ASN A 71 -6.46 -1.64 -8.25
C ASN A 71 -4.98 -1.78 -7.89
N ILE A 72 -4.44 -0.86 -7.08
CA ILE A 72 -3.05 -0.92 -6.62
C ILE A 72 -2.81 -2.00 -5.56
N VAL A 73 -3.88 -2.49 -4.93
CA VAL A 73 -3.92 -3.69 -4.09
C VAL A 73 -4.96 -4.62 -4.70
N TYR A 74 -4.52 -5.67 -5.35
CA TYR A 74 -5.41 -6.52 -6.13
C TYR A 74 -5.00 -7.99 -6.08
N TRP A 75 -5.93 -8.88 -6.39
CA TRP A 75 -5.71 -10.31 -6.54
C TRP A 75 -6.33 -10.76 -7.86
N ASN A 76 -5.49 -11.13 -8.81
CA ASN A 76 -5.96 -11.50 -10.14
C ASN A 76 -6.66 -12.86 -10.13
N THR A 77 -7.66 -13.02 -10.97
CA THR A 77 -8.36 -14.28 -11.15
C THR A 77 -7.38 -15.37 -11.63
N GLY A 78 -7.38 -16.50 -10.95
CA GLY A 78 -6.50 -17.64 -11.28
C GLY A 78 -5.10 -17.56 -10.69
N GLU A 79 -4.77 -16.49 -9.98
CA GLU A 79 -3.56 -16.41 -9.16
C GLU A 79 -3.84 -16.82 -7.72
N ASP A 80 -2.85 -17.36 -7.04
CA ASP A 80 -2.92 -17.77 -5.63
C ASP A 80 -2.17 -16.80 -4.70
N PHE A 81 -1.90 -15.58 -5.17
CA PHE A 81 -1.21 -14.50 -4.48
C PHE A 81 -1.79 -13.13 -4.85
N PRO A 82 -1.72 -12.13 -3.95
CA PRO A 82 -2.02 -10.74 -4.27
C PRO A 82 -0.88 -10.07 -5.03
N SER A 83 -1.24 -9.10 -5.86
CA SER A 83 -0.33 -8.19 -6.56
C SER A 83 -0.48 -6.78 -6.00
N LEU A 84 0.62 -6.15 -5.62
CA LEU A 84 0.67 -4.89 -4.90
C LEU A 84 1.49 -3.84 -5.65
N GLY A 85 1.03 -2.61 -5.63
CA GLY A 85 1.77 -1.50 -6.23
C GLY A 85 1.78 -1.49 -7.76
N LEU A 86 2.53 -0.55 -8.33
CA LEU A 86 2.67 -0.36 -9.78
C LEU A 86 3.39 -1.51 -10.49
N GLY A 87 4.30 -2.16 -9.80
CA GLY A 87 5.08 -3.27 -10.35
C GLY A 87 4.41 -4.62 -10.19
N HIS A 88 3.16 -4.68 -9.78
CA HIS A 88 2.46 -5.93 -9.46
C HIS A 88 3.31 -6.83 -8.56
N PHE A 89 3.86 -6.24 -7.48
CA PHE A 89 4.76 -6.93 -6.57
C PHE A 89 4.04 -8.05 -5.84
N ILE A 90 4.60 -9.25 -5.94
CA ILE A 90 4.00 -10.48 -5.39
C ILE A 90 4.32 -10.60 -3.91
N TRP A 91 3.30 -10.88 -3.10
CA TRP A 91 3.42 -11.13 -1.67
C TRP A 91 2.81 -12.48 -1.30
N TYR A 92 3.65 -13.46 -1.05
CA TYR A 92 3.20 -14.80 -0.71
C TYR A 92 2.82 -14.94 0.78
N ARG A 93 1.93 -15.88 1.06
CA ARG A 93 1.62 -16.31 2.42
C ARG A 93 2.75 -17.13 3.01
N ALA A 94 2.80 -17.24 4.34
CA ALA A 94 3.76 -18.09 5.03
C ALA A 94 3.77 -19.52 4.47
N GLY A 95 4.96 -20.02 4.13
CA GLY A 95 5.16 -21.35 3.58
C GLY A 95 4.73 -21.55 2.13
N GLN A 96 4.15 -20.53 1.48
CA GLN A 96 3.78 -20.60 0.08
C GLN A 96 5.00 -20.40 -0.83
N ARG A 97 5.09 -21.25 -1.88
CA ARG A 97 6.07 -21.10 -2.96
C ARG A 97 5.32 -21.15 -4.29
N GLY A 98 5.46 -20.11 -5.09
CA GLY A 98 4.85 -20.02 -6.41
C GLY A 98 5.87 -20.14 -7.56
N LYS A 99 5.36 -20.07 -8.78
CA LYS A 99 6.17 -20.08 -10.02
C LYS A 99 7.01 -18.83 -10.19
N PHE A 100 6.58 -17.73 -9.61
CA PHE A 100 7.21 -16.43 -9.76
C PHE A 100 8.04 -16.10 -8.53
N ALA A 101 9.10 -15.32 -8.72
CA ALA A 101 9.87 -14.80 -7.61
C ALA A 101 9.03 -13.80 -6.81
N GLU A 102 9.01 -13.96 -5.50
CA GLU A 102 8.39 -13.00 -4.60
C GLU A 102 9.13 -11.66 -4.69
N SER A 103 8.41 -10.57 -4.81
CA SER A 103 9.00 -9.26 -5.08
C SER A 103 8.56 -8.16 -4.10
N PHE A 104 7.42 -8.29 -3.45
CA PHE A 104 6.96 -7.30 -2.47
C PHE A 104 7.91 -7.14 -1.27
N PRO A 105 8.47 -8.20 -0.65
CA PRO A 105 9.47 -8.04 0.41
C PRO A 105 10.72 -7.28 -0.03
N GLN A 106 11.09 -7.36 -1.31
CA GLN A 106 12.22 -6.59 -1.84
C GLN A 106 11.89 -5.10 -1.91
N LEU A 107 10.67 -4.74 -2.32
CA LEU A 107 10.18 -3.36 -2.27
C LEU A 107 10.11 -2.85 -0.81
N VAL A 108 9.64 -3.67 0.12
CA VAL A 108 9.62 -3.33 1.56
C VAL A 108 11.04 -3.05 2.08
N ALA A 109 12.01 -3.89 1.72
CA ALA A 109 13.42 -3.67 2.07
C ALA A 109 13.94 -2.35 1.47
N TYR A 110 13.53 -2.02 0.24
CA TYR A 110 13.88 -0.76 -0.41
C TYR A 110 13.29 0.45 0.32
N TYR A 111 12.03 0.41 0.72
CA TYR A 111 11.43 1.46 1.54
C TYR A 111 12.19 1.65 2.85
N ARG A 112 12.53 0.57 3.56
CA ARG A 112 13.31 0.62 4.82
C ARG A 112 14.69 1.21 4.63
N ALA A 113 15.39 0.86 3.54
CA ALA A 113 16.71 1.39 3.20
C ALA A 113 16.70 2.91 2.92
N HIS A 114 15.53 3.46 2.62
CA HIS A 114 15.32 4.89 2.36
C HIS A 114 14.52 5.60 3.45
N ASP A 115 14.44 5.02 4.66
CA ASP A 115 13.78 5.57 5.83
C ASP A 115 12.30 5.97 5.61
N ILE A 116 11.61 5.26 4.70
CA ILE A 116 10.20 5.45 4.43
C ILE A 116 9.38 4.75 5.51
N LYS A 117 8.53 5.50 6.21
CA LYS A 117 7.61 4.96 7.21
C LYS A 117 6.60 4.03 6.54
N LEU A 118 6.52 2.80 7.04
CA LEU A 118 5.64 1.78 6.50
C LEU A 118 4.27 1.77 7.19
N PRO A 119 3.19 1.35 6.50
CA PRO A 119 1.91 1.05 7.11
C PRO A 119 2.02 -0.13 8.09
N LYS A 120 1.16 -0.11 9.09
CA LYS A 120 1.12 -1.14 10.14
C LYS A 120 1.02 -2.55 9.59
N ILE A 121 0.18 -2.78 8.58
CA ILE A 121 0.01 -4.09 7.96
C ILE A 121 1.32 -4.67 7.37
N ILE A 122 2.23 -3.80 6.90
CA ILE A 122 3.55 -4.25 6.41
C ILE A 122 4.50 -4.49 7.58
N GLU A 123 4.46 -3.65 8.61
CA GLU A 123 5.35 -3.79 9.76
C GLU A 123 5.06 -5.04 10.60
N GLU A 124 3.78 -5.41 10.72
CA GLU A 124 3.33 -6.54 11.54
C GLU A 124 3.29 -7.88 10.79
N ASN A 125 3.46 -7.87 9.46
CA ASN A 125 3.35 -9.09 8.66
C ASN A 125 4.56 -9.26 7.74
N GLU A 126 5.32 -10.30 7.98
CA GLU A 126 6.40 -10.74 7.08
C GLU A 126 5.84 -11.33 5.78
N TYR A 127 4.69 -12.00 5.87
CA TYR A 127 3.99 -12.68 4.78
C TYR A 127 2.62 -12.06 4.56
N SER A 128 2.06 -12.27 3.36
CA SER A 128 0.71 -11.84 3.04
C SER A 128 -0.29 -12.34 4.09
N PRO A 129 -1.04 -11.45 4.75
CA PRO A 129 -1.95 -11.83 5.84
C PRO A 129 -3.27 -12.43 5.34
N TRP A 130 -3.59 -12.29 4.06
CA TRP A 130 -4.87 -12.74 3.50
C TRP A 130 -4.82 -14.20 3.09
N ALA A 131 -5.82 -14.98 3.51
CA ALA A 131 -5.90 -16.40 3.19
C ALA A 131 -6.17 -16.66 1.69
N ASN A 132 -6.94 -15.79 1.04
CA ASN A 132 -7.33 -15.90 -0.37
C ASN A 132 -7.88 -14.56 -0.91
N SER A 133 -8.21 -14.55 -2.20
CA SER A 133 -8.79 -13.37 -2.87
C SER A 133 -10.13 -12.93 -2.29
N ASP A 134 -10.98 -13.87 -1.86
CA ASP A 134 -12.30 -13.54 -1.31
C ASP A 134 -12.18 -12.74 -0.01
N GLU A 135 -11.22 -13.09 0.83
CA GLU A 135 -10.92 -12.33 2.05
C GLU A 135 -10.45 -10.92 1.72
N LEU A 136 -9.48 -10.77 0.82
CA LEU A 136 -9.00 -9.45 0.40
C LEU A 136 -10.14 -8.59 -0.15
N PHE A 137 -10.96 -9.13 -1.06
CA PHE A 137 -12.06 -8.38 -1.64
C PHE A 137 -13.17 -8.07 -0.65
N ARG A 138 -13.41 -8.96 0.31
CA ARG A 138 -14.34 -8.68 1.42
C ARG A 138 -13.85 -7.50 2.25
N LEU A 139 -12.58 -7.48 2.65
CA LEU A 139 -11.97 -6.38 3.40
C LEU A 139 -12.02 -5.06 2.62
N LYS A 140 -11.75 -5.09 1.32
CA LYS A 140 -11.90 -3.92 0.46
C LYS A 140 -13.32 -3.38 0.43
N ARG A 141 -14.33 -4.26 0.33
CA ARG A 141 -15.76 -3.84 0.32
C ARG A 141 -16.20 -3.17 1.61
N ILE A 142 -15.69 -3.61 2.76
CA ILE A 142 -16.01 -2.99 4.05
C ILE A 142 -15.09 -1.81 4.38
N MET A 143 -14.22 -1.40 3.47
CA MET A 143 -13.26 -0.32 3.65
C MET A 143 -12.40 -0.50 4.91
N ASP A 144 -11.88 -1.72 5.09
CA ASP A 144 -10.99 -2.05 6.20
C ASP A 144 -9.84 -1.05 6.30
N ASN A 145 -9.49 -0.65 7.52
CA ASN A 145 -8.51 0.41 7.76
C ASN A 145 -7.12 0.04 7.26
N ASP A 146 -6.66 -1.20 7.50
CA ASP A 146 -5.32 -1.64 7.10
C ASP A 146 -5.20 -1.72 5.58
N ILE A 147 -6.26 -2.18 4.89
CA ILE A 147 -6.32 -2.19 3.42
C ILE A 147 -6.36 -0.77 2.86
N THR A 148 -7.12 0.12 3.49
CA THR A 148 -7.22 1.51 3.07
C THR A 148 -5.88 2.24 3.25
N GLU A 149 -5.21 2.03 4.37
CA GLU A 149 -3.88 2.59 4.65
C GLU A 149 -2.84 2.06 3.64
N LEU A 150 -2.79 0.75 3.41
CA LEU A 150 -1.90 0.14 2.42
C LEU A 150 -2.13 0.68 1.01
N THR A 151 -3.40 0.78 0.60
CA THR A 151 -3.78 1.32 -0.72
C THR A 151 -3.32 2.77 -0.87
N ASN A 152 -3.53 3.60 0.15
CA ASN A 152 -3.08 4.99 0.17
C ASN A 152 -1.55 5.10 0.13
N PHE A 153 -0.87 4.30 0.91
CA PHE A 153 0.59 4.26 0.96
C PHE A 153 1.19 3.91 -0.40
N LEU A 154 0.75 2.81 -1.01
CA LEU A 154 1.24 2.40 -2.33
C LEU A 154 0.90 3.42 -3.42
N TYR A 155 -0.25 4.05 -3.35
CA TYR A 155 -0.62 5.11 -4.28
C TYR A 155 0.27 6.35 -4.13
N ASN A 156 0.56 6.77 -2.90
CA ASN A 156 1.35 7.96 -2.62
C ASN A 156 2.87 7.76 -2.84
N THR A 157 3.33 6.51 -2.92
CA THR A 157 4.75 6.15 -3.15
C THR A 157 5.01 5.58 -4.55
N LYS A 158 4.16 5.89 -5.53
CA LYS A 158 4.29 5.41 -6.91
C LYS A 158 5.64 5.75 -7.53
N ASP A 159 6.13 6.95 -7.33
CA ASP A 159 7.42 7.45 -7.81
C ASP A 159 8.60 6.67 -7.21
N ILE A 160 8.53 6.31 -5.93
CA ILE A 160 9.54 5.48 -5.26
C ILE A 160 9.54 4.06 -5.83
N GLN A 161 8.36 3.50 -6.13
CA GLN A 161 8.23 2.19 -6.76
C GLN A 161 8.85 2.19 -8.16
N VAL A 162 8.66 3.25 -8.94
CA VAL A 162 9.32 3.41 -10.25
C VAL A 162 10.83 3.48 -10.10
N ALA A 163 11.35 4.24 -9.14
CA ALA A 163 12.79 4.29 -8.86
C ALA A 163 13.35 2.90 -8.52
N PHE A 164 12.64 2.14 -7.69
CA PHE A 164 13.01 0.75 -7.36
C PHE A 164 13.05 -0.17 -8.60
N ILE A 165 12.06 -0.07 -9.48
CA ILE A 165 11.99 -0.86 -10.72
C ILE A 165 13.18 -0.53 -11.62
N PHE A 166 13.54 0.74 -11.79
CA PHE A 166 14.67 1.16 -12.59
C PHE A 166 16.00 0.68 -12.00
N GLU A 167 16.21 0.80 -10.70
CA GLU A 167 17.42 0.33 -10.05
C GLU A 167 17.61 -1.18 -10.23
N ARG A 168 16.54 -1.96 -10.11
CA ARG A 168 16.58 -3.40 -10.39
C ARG A 168 16.95 -3.70 -11.84
N LEU A 169 16.44 -2.92 -12.78
CA LEU A 169 16.75 -3.08 -14.20
C LEU A 169 18.22 -2.77 -14.48
N GLU A 170 18.75 -1.67 -13.96
CA GLU A 170 20.16 -1.30 -14.08
C GLU A 170 21.09 -2.37 -13.52
N ASN A 171 20.82 -2.82 -12.28
CA ASN A 171 21.58 -3.90 -11.66
C ASN A 171 21.56 -5.21 -12.47
N SER A 172 20.46 -5.49 -13.16
CA SER A 172 20.33 -6.67 -14.01
C SER A 172 21.13 -6.53 -15.30
N LEU A 173 21.14 -5.34 -15.90
CA LEU A 173 21.94 -5.03 -17.10
C LEU A 173 23.44 -5.08 -16.81
N GLU A 174 23.88 -4.51 -15.69
CA GLU A 174 25.28 -4.57 -15.27
C GLU A 174 25.78 -6.01 -15.09
N LYS A 175 24.97 -6.87 -14.46
CA LYS A 175 25.30 -8.30 -14.32
C LYS A 175 25.40 -9.02 -15.64
N MET A 176 24.58 -8.69 -16.63
CA MET A 176 24.66 -9.28 -17.97
C MET A 176 25.87 -8.81 -18.77
N MET A 177 26.30 -7.56 -18.54
CA MET A 177 27.48 -7.01 -19.22
C MET A 177 28.81 -7.44 -18.57
N ALA A 178 28.79 -7.95 -17.34
CA ALA A 178 29.99 -8.43 -16.62
C ALA A 178 30.36 -9.89 -16.92
N ILE A 179 29.66 -10.57 -17.84
CA ILE A 179 29.93 -11.93 -18.33
C ILE A 179 30.66 -11.83 -19.65
#